data_77a52817738edd7d79c36d6e5e8aa4e2
#
_entry.id   77a52817738edd7d79c36d6e5e8aa4e2
#
_cell.length_a   1.000
_cell.length_b   1.000
_cell.length_c   1.000
_cell.angle_alpha   90.00
_cell.angle_beta   90.00
_cell.angle_gamma   90.00
#
_symmetry.space_group_name_H-M   'P 1'
#
loop_
_entity.id
_entity.type
_entity.pdbx_description
1 polymer ?
#
loop_
_entity_poly.entity_id
_entity_poly.type
_entity_poly.pdbx_seq_one_letter_code
_entity_poly.pdbx_strand_id
1 'polypeptide(L)'
;EAQANATVYDGGVFIASCDKSVPAMLMSIGRLKDMSAIVVTGGVMEAHTLPKKYVVNDPACAINELLTLEQIGKFDAWEKTGVIPNSQLDYYKHNACPSCGACSFMGTASTMQIMAEALGLMLPGTALMPATAPELKQAAYDAGKQLMELVKKGITAKDIVTKKSFENAIMVHAAISGSTNATMHLPAIAHEFGIEIDADTFDRMHRGAHYLLNIRPSGDWPAQYFYYAGGVPRVMEEIKSMLHL
;
A
#
# COMPACT_ATOMS: atom_id res chain seq x y z
N GLU A 1 -5.03 -19.08 -8.04
CA GLU A 1 -5.99 -20.03 -7.43
C GLU A 1 -6.01 -21.38 -8.19
N ALA A 2 -6.28 -21.40 -9.51
CA ALA A 2 -6.36 -22.66 -10.27
C ALA A 2 -5.08 -23.52 -10.15
N GLN A 3 -3.90 -22.91 -10.23
CA GLN A 3 -2.64 -23.62 -10.05
C GLN A 3 -2.44 -24.16 -8.64
N ALA A 4 -2.83 -23.38 -7.62
CA ALA A 4 -2.72 -23.81 -6.22
C ALA A 4 -3.69 -24.96 -5.88
N ASN A 5 -4.86 -24.99 -6.54
CA ASN A 5 -5.81 -26.10 -6.39
C ASN A 5 -5.44 -27.36 -7.20
N ALA A 6 -4.63 -27.20 -8.25
CA ALA A 6 -4.18 -28.32 -9.09
C ALA A 6 -3.03 -29.11 -8.46
N THR A 7 -2.36 -28.57 -7.46
CA THR A 7 -1.19 -29.15 -6.80
C THR A 7 -1.35 -29.02 -5.28
N VAL A 8 -0.93 -30.00 -4.52
CA VAL A 8 -0.96 -29.93 -3.05
C VAL A 8 0.23 -29.10 -2.58
N TYR A 9 -0.06 -27.88 -2.10
CA TYR A 9 0.90 -26.99 -1.46
C TYR A 9 0.58 -26.81 0.01
N ASP A 10 1.60 -26.86 0.88
CA ASP A 10 1.45 -26.57 2.30
C ASP A 10 1.44 -25.06 2.60
N GLY A 11 1.99 -24.26 1.69
CA GLY A 11 2.03 -22.81 1.84
C GLY A 11 2.37 -22.09 0.54
N GLY A 12 2.11 -20.78 0.48
CA GLY A 12 2.35 -19.95 -0.68
C GLY A 12 2.85 -18.55 -0.38
N VAL A 13 3.85 -18.09 -1.16
CA VAL A 13 4.22 -16.68 -1.23
C VAL A 13 3.44 -16.03 -2.37
N PHE A 14 2.66 -15.01 -2.06
CA PHE A 14 1.85 -14.28 -3.03
C PHE A 14 2.52 -12.95 -3.36
N ILE A 15 2.94 -12.77 -4.61
CA ILE A 15 3.66 -11.57 -5.06
C ILE A 15 2.71 -10.67 -5.84
N ALA A 16 2.52 -9.44 -5.37
CA ALA A 16 1.66 -8.45 -6.01
C ALA A 16 2.08 -7.02 -5.64
N SER A 17 1.84 -6.06 -6.53
CA SER A 17 2.33 -4.68 -6.32
C SER A 17 1.34 -3.57 -6.65
N CYS A 18 0.28 -3.85 -7.41
CA CYS A 18 -0.56 -2.81 -7.98
C CYS A 18 -2.00 -2.85 -7.45
N ASP A 19 -2.78 -1.82 -7.81
CA ASP A 19 -4.11 -1.49 -7.28
C ASP A 19 -5.14 -2.62 -7.36
N LYS A 20 -5.05 -3.50 -8.35
CA LYS A 20 -5.95 -4.66 -8.51
C LYS A 20 -5.26 -5.99 -8.18
N SER A 21 -3.94 -6.07 -8.36
CA SER A 21 -3.22 -7.33 -8.13
C SER A 21 -3.12 -7.68 -6.64
N VAL A 22 -2.92 -6.70 -5.76
CA VAL A 22 -2.88 -6.95 -4.31
C VAL A 22 -4.23 -7.43 -3.78
N PRO A 23 -5.37 -6.75 -4.04
CA PRO A 23 -6.68 -7.27 -3.65
C PRO A 23 -6.99 -8.65 -4.22
N ALA A 24 -6.66 -8.90 -5.50
CA ALA A 24 -6.89 -10.20 -6.12
C ALA A 24 -6.11 -11.33 -5.44
N MET A 25 -4.85 -11.08 -5.06
CA MET A 25 -4.06 -12.05 -4.31
C MET A 25 -4.61 -12.28 -2.90
N LEU A 26 -5.05 -11.24 -2.21
CA LEU A 26 -5.70 -11.36 -0.90
C LEU A 26 -7.01 -12.15 -0.98
N MET A 27 -7.82 -11.95 -2.02
CA MET A 27 -9.02 -12.75 -2.28
C MET A 27 -8.65 -14.21 -2.56
N SER A 28 -7.60 -14.46 -3.36
CA SER A 28 -7.11 -15.82 -3.62
C SER A 28 -6.64 -16.51 -2.34
N ILE A 29 -5.96 -15.79 -1.45
CA ILE A 29 -5.58 -16.29 -0.12
C ILE A 29 -6.85 -16.64 0.69
N GLY A 30 -7.88 -15.80 0.65
CA GLY A 30 -9.16 -16.07 1.33
C GLY A 30 -9.84 -17.37 0.86
N ARG A 31 -9.77 -17.68 -0.44
CA ARG A 31 -10.24 -18.96 -1.00
C ARG A 31 -9.36 -20.15 -0.63
N LEU A 32 -8.08 -19.91 -0.40
CA LEU A 32 -7.08 -20.89 0.01
C LEU A 32 -6.78 -20.77 1.52
N LYS A 33 -7.73 -20.30 2.32
CA LYS A 33 -7.54 -19.89 3.72
C LYS A 33 -7.05 -21.00 4.67
N ASP A 34 -7.18 -22.24 4.26
CA ASP A 34 -6.65 -23.41 5.01
C ASP A 34 -5.16 -23.71 4.70
N MET A 35 -4.52 -22.89 3.87
CA MET A 35 -3.10 -22.94 3.55
C MET A 35 -2.35 -21.80 4.27
N SER A 36 -1.09 -22.04 4.64
CA SER A 36 -0.21 -20.98 5.12
C SER A 36 0.09 -20.01 3.99
N ALA A 37 0.00 -18.71 4.22
CA ALA A 37 0.21 -17.70 3.19
C ALA A 37 0.97 -16.49 3.71
N ILE A 38 1.79 -15.90 2.85
CA ILE A 38 2.44 -14.62 3.08
C ILE A 38 2.46 -13.81 1.78
N VAL A 39 2.23 -12.50 1.90
CA VAL A 39 2.27 -11.57 0.76
C VAL A 39 3.63 -10.87 0.74
N VAL A 40 4.18 -10.73 -0.45
CA VAL A 40 5.35 -9.89 -0.73
C VAL A 40 4.96 -8.87 -1.79
N THR A 41 5.17 -7.60 -1.51
CA THR A 41 4.90 -6.54 -2.48
C THR A 41 6.18 -6.13 -3.22
N GLY A 42 6.03 -5.65 -4.45
CA GLY A 42 7.15 -5.16 -5.25
C GLY A 42 7.58 -3.74 -4.88
N GLY A 43 7.08 -3.22 -3.77
CA GLY A 43 7.44 -1.90 -3.25
C GLY A 43 6.79 -0.72 -3.99
N VAL A 44 7.26 0.47 -3.66
CA VAL A 44 6.77 1.73 -4.20
C VAL A 44 7.84 2.38 -5.08
N MET A 45 7.41 3.10 -6.11
CA MET A 45 8.26 3.92 -6.97
C MET A 45 8.85 5.09 -6.17
N GLU A 46 10.10 5.44 -6.43
CA GLU A 46 10.71 6.64 -5.89
C GLU A 46 10.19 7.89 -6.60
N ALA A 47 10.27 9.04 -5.93
CA ALA A 47 10.05 10.33 -6.56
C ALA A 47 11.32 10.76 -7.31
N HIS A 48 11.14 11.46 -8.44
CA HIS A 48 12.25 12.07 -9.15
C HIS A 48 12.65 13.40 -8.52
N THR A 49 13.93 13.61 -8.22
CA THR A 49 14.43 14.91 -7.76
C THR A 49 14.63 15.85 -8.93
N LEU A 50 13.90 16.95 -8.95
CA LEU A 50 13.95 17.94 -10.01
C LEU A 50 15.25 18.75 -9.94
N PRO A 51 15.96 18.93 -11.07
CA PRO A 51 16.98 19.98 -11.18
C PRO A 51 16.39 21.37 -10.92
N LYS A 52 17.15 22.26 -10.26
CA LYS A 52 16.68 23.61 -9.85
C LYS A 52 15.95 24.39 -10.93
N LYS A 53 16.38 24.28 -12.19
CA LYS A 53 15.76 24.99 -13.33
C LYS A 53 14.34 24.53 -13.67
N TYR A 54 13.92 23.36 -13.16
CA TYR A 54 12.58 22.78 -13.37
C TYR A 54 11.71 22.85 -12.12
N VAL A 55 12.24 23.34 -11.00
CA VAL A 55 11.43 23.52 -9.78
C VAL A 55 10.54 24.75 -9.98
N VAL A 56 9.23 24.55 -9.87
CA VAL A 56 8.23 25.63 -9.86
C VAL A 56 7.66 25.70 -8.46
N ASN A 57 7.64 26.91 -7.90
CA ASN A 57 7.05 27.11 -6.58
C ASN A 57 5.52 26.96 -6.65
N ASP A 58 5.03 25.87 -6.10
CA ASP A 58 3.61 25.60 -5.94
C ASP A 58 3.20 25.94 -4.50
N PRO A 59 2.41 26.99 -4.27
CA PRO A 59 2.02 27.41 -2.92
C PRO A 59 1.15 26.36 -2.21
N ALA A 60 0.58 25.40 -2.96
CA ALA A 60 -0.21 24.31 -2.41
C ALA A 60 0.63 23.07 -2.02
N CYS A 61 1.96 23.12 -2.17
CA CYS A 61 2.85 22.00 -1.87
C CYS A 61 4.13 22.52 -1.20
N ALA A 62 4.47 22.02 -0.02
CA ALA A 62 5.70 22.43 0.67
C ALA A 62 6.96 21.84 0.03
N ILE A 63 6.87 20.72 -0.67
CA ILE A 63 8.01 20.00 -1.28
C ILE A 63 7.91 20.10 -2.81
N ASN A 64 8.55 21.09 -3.39
CA ASN A 64 8.47 21.37 -4.84
C ASN A 64 9.59 20.70 -5.67
N GLU A 65 10.64 20.24 -5.05
CA GLU A 65 11.79 19.60 -5.71
C GLU A 65 11.58 18.10 -6.02
N LEU A 66 10.51 17.48 -5.52
CA LEU A 66 10.20 16.09 -5.76
C LEU A 66 9.03 15.97 -6.76
N LEU A 67 9.26 15.26 -7.85
CA LEU A 67 8.25 14.98 -8.87
C LEU A 67 7.69 13.58 -8.70
N THR A 68 6.37 13.49 -8.76
CA THR A 68 5.61 12.24 -8.71
C THR A 68 4.54 12.21 -9.81
N LEU A 69 4.10 11.01 -10.20
CA LEU A 69 3.25 10.80 -11.38
C LEU A 69 1.91 11.57 -11.31
N GLU A 70 1.28 11.63 -10.14
CA GLU A 70 -0.04 12.28 -9.97
C GLU A 70 0.00 13.80 -10.23
N GLN A 71 1.18 14.42 -10.14
CA GLN A 71 1.33 15.86 -10.40
C GLN A 71 1.24 16.22 -11.89
N ILE A 72 1.40 15.24 -12.79
CA ILE A 72 1.41 15.49 -14.23
C ILE A 72 0.11 16.13 -14.71
N GLY A 73 -1.04 15.74 -14.16
CA GLY A 73 -2.32 16.38 -14.49
C GLY A 73 -2.36 17.86 -14.14
N LYS A 74 -1.79 18.26 -12.99
CA LYS A 74 -1.65 19.66 -12.60
C LYS A 74 -0.70 20.41 -13.54
N PHE A 75 0.44 19.84 -13.86
CA PHE A 75 1.42 20.46 -14.74
C PHE A 75 0.92 20.60 -16.20
N ASP A 76 0.09 19.66 -16.66
CA ASP A 76 -0.60 19.80 -17.96
C ASP A 76 -1.58 21.00 -17.98
N ALA A 77 -2.29 21.22 -16.87
CA ALA A 77 -3.12 22.44 -16.73
C ALA A 77 -2.27 23.72 -16.66
N TRP A 78 -1.13 23.69 -16.01
CA TRP A 78 -0.21 24.83 -15.92
C TRP A 78 0.43 25.18 -17.27
N GLU A 79 0.74 24.18 -18.09
CA GLU A 79 1.20 24.41 -19.47
C GLU A 79 0.11 25.12 -20.30
N LYS A 80 -1.13 24.61 -20.26
CA LYS A 80 -2.26 25.19 -20.97
C LYS A 80 -2.59 26.64 -20.55
N THR A 81 -2.28 27.01 -19.31
CA THR A 81 -2.48 28.36 -18.78
C THR A 81 -1.23 29.25 -18.88
N GLY A 82 -0.14 28.72 -19.44
CA GLY A 82 1.09 29.49 -19.69
C GLY A 82 1.96 29.69 -18.43
N VAL A 83 1.71 28.94 -17.35
CA VAL A 83 2.54 28.98 -16.12
C VAL A 83 3.89 28.33 -16.35
N ILE A 84 3.93 27.25 -17.14
CA ILE A 84 5.16 26.57 -17.55
C ILE A 84 5.19 26.37 -19.07
N PRO A 85 6.37 26.31 -19.70
CA PRO A 85 6.47 26.02 -21.12
C PRO A 85 6.29 24.52 -21.41
N ASN A 86 5.90 24.18 -22.64
CA ASN A 86 5.71 22.80 -23.09
C ASN A 86 6.97 21.93 -22.86
N SER A 87 8.17 22.49 -23.14
CA SER A 87 9.43 21.74 -22.91
C SER A 87 9.67 21.33 -21.46
N GLN A 88 9.11 22.07 -20.49
CA GLN A 88 9.17 21.71 -19.08
C GLN A 88 8.15 20.63 -18.74
N LEU A 89 6.95 20.69 -19.30
CA LEU A 89 5.96 19.63 -19.17
C LEU A 89 6.48 18.31 -19.75
N ASP A 90 7.12 18.36 -20.93
CA ASP A 90 7.74 17.18 -21.55
C ASP A 90 8.81 16.58 -20.64
N TYR A 91 9.65 17.42 -20.03
CA TYR A 91 10.62 16.95 -19.04
C TYR A 91 9.94 16.21 -17.88
N TYR A 92 8.86 16.76 -17.33
CA TYR A 92 8.12 16.12 -16.24
C TYR A 92 7.51 14.77 -16.67
N LYS A 93 6.86 14.72 -17.83
CA LYS A 93 6.28 13.48 -18.38
C LYS A 93 7.33 12.36 -18.54
N HIS A 94 8.54 12.70 -18.95
CA HIS A 94 9.61 11.74 -19.12
C HIS A 94 10.25 11.26 -17.79
N ASN A 95 10.11 12.02 -16.71
CA ASN A 95 10.80 11.76 -15.47
C ASN A 95 9.86 11.42 -14.27
N ALA A 96 8.55 11.47 -14.46
CA ALA A 96 7.58 11.20 -13.39
C ALA A 96 7.53 9.74 -12.92
N CYS A 97 8.11 8.80 -13.69
CA CYS A 97 8.23 7.39 -13.37
C CYS A 97 9.71 6.97 -13.41
N PRO A 98 10.53 7.36 -12.43
CA PRO A 98 11.98 7.18 -12.48
C PRO A 98 12.44 5.76 -12.16
N SER A 99 11.59 4.93 -11.57
CA SER A 99 11.95 3.58 -11.13
C SER A 99 10.80 2.58 -11.29
N CYS A 100 11.05 1.31 -11.05
CA CYS A 100 10.01 0.30 -10.85
C CYS A 100 9.26 0.54 -9.52
N GLY A 101 8.17 -0.20 -9.31
CA GLY A 101 7.33 -0.12 -8.11
C GLY A 101 5.93 0.41 -8.40
N ALA A 102 5.08 0.39 -7.38
CA ALA A 102 3.76 1.04 -7.42
C ALA A 102 3.91 2.57 -7.43
N CYS A 103 2.83 3.29 -7.78
CA CYS A 103 2.86 4.74 -7.84
C CYS A 103 3.34 5.38 -6.53
N SER A 104 4.15 6.44 -6.63
CA SER A 104 4.82 7.12 -5.51
C SER A 104 3.91 8.06 -4.68
N PHE A 105 2.62 7.76 -4.62
CA PHE A 105 1.61 8.50 -3.84
C PHE A 105 0.61 7.54 -3.18
N MET A 106 -0.18 8.03 -2.22
CA MET A 106 -1.19 7.24 -1.50
C MET A 106 -2.44 7.00 -2.39
N GLY A 107 -2.23 6.27 -3.48
CA GLY A 107 -3.29 5.74 -4.31
C GLY A 107 -3.71 4.35 -3.85
N THR A 108 -4.53 3.67 -4.65
CA THR A 108 -5.06 2.33 -4.31
C THR A 108 -3.94 1.28 -4.18
N ALA A 109 -2.90 1.35 -5.02
CA ALA A 109 -1.77 0.42 -4.95
C ALA A 109 -1.06 0.50 -3.59
N SER A 110 -0.66 1.70 -3.16
CA SER A 110 -0.03 1.94 -1.86
C SER A 110 -0.95 1.57 -0.71
N THR A 111 -2.23 1.97 -0.78
CA THR A 111 -3.23 1.62 0.22
C THR A 111 -3.35 0.10 0.39
N MET A 112 -3.48 -0.66 -0.70
CA MET A 112 -3.67 -2.11 -0.60
C MET A 112 -2.41 -2.87 -0.15
N GLN A 113 -1.21 -2.35 -0.43
CA GLN A 113 0.02 -2.89 0.16
C GLN A 113 0.02 -2.69 1.70
N ILE A 114 -0.38 -1.51 2.17
CA ILE A 114 -0.53 -1.23 3.60
C ILE A 114 -1.60 -2.14 4.22
N MET A 115 -2.74 -2.33 3.54
CA MET A 115 -3.81 -3.19 4.05
C MET A 115 -3.37 -4.66 4.16
N ALA A 116 -2.57 -5.17 3.22
CA ALA A 116 -2.03 -6.53 3.29
C ALA A 116 -1.14 -6.72 4.55
N GLU A 117 -0.34 -5.70 4.90
CA GLU A 117 0.45 -5.71 6.12
C GLU A 117 -0.42 -5.57 7.38
N ALA A 118 -1.38 -4.65 7.39
CA ALA A 118 -2.28 -4.42 8.52
C ALA A 118 -3.19 -5.62 8.82
N LEU A 119 -3.52 -6.43 7.81
CA LEU A 119 -4.23 -7.70 7.98
C LEU A 119 -3.35 -8.82 8.58
N GLY A 120 -2.03 -8.61 8.71
CA GLY A 120 -1.08 -9.59 9.23
C GLY A 120 -0.53 -10.56 8.18
N LEU A 121 -0.77 -10.34 6.90
CA LEU A 121 -0.33 -11.23 5.81
C LEU A 121 1.02 -10.85 5.20
N MET A 122 1.70 -9.82 5.71
CA MET A 122 3.05 -9.41 5.30
C MET A 122 3.98 -9.31 6.51
N LEU A 123 5.28 -9.32 6.26
CA LEU A 123 6.25 -8.99 7.29
C LEU A 123 6.09 -7.52 7.72
N PRO A 124 6.14 -7.22 9.03
CA PRO A 124 5.99 -5.86 9.54
C PRO A 124 7.02 -4.90 8.94
N GLY A 125 6.56 -3.70 8.56
CA GLY A 125 7.41 -2.62 8.03
C GLY A 125 7.83 -2.80 6.57
N THR A 126 7.24 -3.74 5.82
CA THR A 126 7.63 -3.99 4.43
C THR A 126 6.72 -3.32 3.40
N ALA A 127 5.54 -2.84 3.80
CA ALA A 127 4.68 -2.08 2.91
C ALA A 127 5.33 -0.73 2.53
N LEU A 128 5.25 -0.38 1.24
CA LEU A 128 5.82 0.85 0.64
C LEU A 128 7.34 0.99 0.75
N MET A 129 8.06 -0.09 1.02
CA MET A 129 9.51 -0.10 0.83
C MET A 129 9.83 0.32 -0.62
N PRO A 130 10.82 1.18 -0.87
CA PRO A 130 11.19 1.53 -2.24
C PRO A 130 11.54 0.30 -3.06
N ALA A 131 11.01 0.22 -4.28
CA ALA A 131 11.21 -0.95 -5.15
C ALA A 131 12.68 -1.14 -5.57
N THR A 132 13.48 -0.09 -5.49
CA THR A 132 14.93 -0.08 -5.77
C THR A 132 15.78 -0.44 -4.56
N ALA A 133 15.19 -0.46 -3.35
CA ALA A 133 15.92 -0.75 -2.12
C ALA A 133 16.40 -2.22 -2.09
N PRO A 134 17.69 -2.48 -1.82
CA PRO A 134 18.21 -3.84 -1.70
C PRO A 134 17.52 -4.62 -0.58
N GLU A 135 17.02 -3.96 0.45
CA GLU A 135 16.28 -4.52 1.57
C GLU A 135 14.98 -5.21 1.13
N LEU A 136 14.40 -4.80 -0.02
CA LEU A 136 13.19 -5.44 -0.55
C LEU A 136 13.45 -6.91 -0.93
N LYS A 137 14.62 -7.22 -1.48
CA LYS A 137 15.03 -8.60 -1.79
C LYS A 137 15.25 -9.41 -0.51
N GLN A 138 15.82 -8.79 0.52
CA GLN A 138 16.01 -9.42 1.80
C GLN A 138 14.65 -9.70 2.47
N ALA A 139 13.72 -8.74 2.42
CA ALA A 139 12.35 -8.91 2.94
C ALA A 139 11.62 -10.07 2.23
N ALA A 140 11.78 -10.21 0.92
CA ALA A 140 11.22 -11.34 0.17
C ALA A 140 11.81 -12.68 0.61
N TYR A 141 13.13 -12.75 0.84
CA TYR A 141 13.79 -13.93 1.37
C TYR A 141 13.32 -14.29 2.79
N ASP A 142 13.21 -13.29 3.66
CA ASP A 142 12.74 -13.48 5.03
C ASP A 142 11.25 -13.85 5.09
N ALA A 143 10.44 -13.35 4.16
CA ALA A 143 9.05 -13.81 3.99
C ALA A 143 8.97 -15.29 3.65
N GLY A 144 9.86 -15.79 2.78
CA GLY A 144 9.95 -17.22 2.49
C GLY A 144 10.31 -18.07 3.71
N LYS A 145 11.25 -17.59 4.55
CA LYS A 145 11.56 -18.25 5.83
C LYS A 145 10.38 -18.23 6.78
N GLN A 146 9.70 -17.09 6.91
CA GLN A 146 8.53 -16.96 7.78
C GLN A 146 7.41 -17.88 7.33
N LEU A 147 7.19 -18.03 6.01
CA LEU A 147 6.21 -18.97 5.49
C LEU A 147 6.52 -20.40 5.96
N MET A 148 7.79 -20.84 5.89
CA MET A 148 8.17 -22.16 6.36
C MET A 148 7.93 -22.37 7.86
N GLU A 149 8.08 -21.31 8.67
CA GLU A 149 7.75 -21.40 10.10
C GLU A 149 6.22 -21.47 10.34
N LEU A 150 5.42 -20.76 9.52
CA LEU A 150 3.96 -20.87 9.57
C LEU A 150 3.51 -22.30 9.23
N VAL A 151 4.04 -22.88 8.15
CA VAL A 151 3.76 -24.25 7.73
C VAL A 151 4.11 -25.25 8.83
N LYS A 152 5.32 -25.17 9.41
CA LYS A 152 5.75 -26.06 10.51
C LYS A 152 4.86 -25.97 11.73
N LYS A 153 4.30 -24.79 12.02
CA LYS A 153 3.41 -24.56 13.16
C LYS A 153 1.94 -24.86 12.85
N GLY A 154 1.62 -25.18 11.59
CA GLY A 154 0.26 -25.38 11.12
C GLY A 154 -0.60 -24.11 11.17
N ILE A 155 0.02 -22.92 11.12
CA ILE A 155 -0.68 -21.63 11.10
C ILE A 155 -1.07 -21.31 9.67
N THR A 156 -2.36 -21.18 9.42
CA THR A 156 -2.94 -20.92 8.11
C THR A 156 -3.42 -19.48 7.98
N ALA A 157 -3.81 -19.05 6.77
CA ALA A 157 -4.28 -17.68 6.55
C ALA A 157 -5.53 -17.35 7.39
N LYS A 158 -6.44 -18.32 7.62
CA LYS A 158 -7.64 -18.10 8.45
C LYS A 158 -7.34 -17.90 9.95
N ASP A 159 -6.19 -18.39 10.43
CA ASP A 159 -5.77 -18.18 11.81
C ASP A 159 -5.25 -16.77 12.04
N ILE A 160 -4.74 -16.13 10.98
CA ILE A 160 -4.21 -14.75 10.97
C ILE A 160 -5.32 -13.74 10.69
N VAL A 161 -6.12 -13.99 9.64
CA VAL A 161 -7.13 -13.04 9.14
C VAL A 161 -8.46 -13.30 9.85
N THR A 162 -8.79 -12.41 10.75
CA THR A 162 -10.00 -12.45 11.57
C THR A 162 -10.83 -11.17 11.38
N LYS A 163 -12.04 -11.13 11.94
CA LYS A 163 -12.83 -9.88 11.97
C LYS A 163 -12.06 -8.74 12.65
N LYS A 164 -11.34 -9.03 13.74
CA LYS A 164 -10.51 -8.03 14.44
C LYS A 164 -9.36 -7.51 13.58
N SER A 165 -8.71 -8.36 12.78
CA SER A 165 -7.65 -7.90 11.88
C SER A 165 -8.21 -7.01 10.76
N PHE A 166 -9.44 -7.27 10.27
CA PHE A 166 -10.12 -6.34 9.35
C PHE A 166 -10.47 -5.02 10.01
N GLU A 167 -10.99 -5.03 11.23
CA GLU A 167 -11.28 -3.80 11.98
C GLU A 167 -9.98 -3.01 12.22
N ASN A 168 -8.89 -3.65 12.59
CA ASN A 168 -7.57 -3.00 12.68
C ASN A 168 -7.12 -2.40 11.33
N ALA A 169 -7.27 -3.14 10.24
CA ALA A 169 -6.92 -2.66 8.90
C ALA A 169 -7.78 -1.45 8.49
N ILE A 170 -9.08 -1.42 8.83
CA ILE A 170 -9.97 -0.28 8.57
C ILE A 170 -9.53 0.95 9.40
N MET A 171 -9.11 0.77 10.65
CA MET A 171 -8.56 1.87 11.46
C MET A 171 -7.26 2.41 10.86
N VAL A 172 -6.36 1.53 10.42
CA VAL A 172 -5.13 1.93 9.69
C VAL A 172 -5.51 2.68 8.40
N HIS A 173 -6.50 2.18 7.63
CA HIS A 173 -6.98 2.83 6.41
C HIS A 173 -7.47 4.27 6.69
N ALA A 174 -8.21 4.49 7.76
CA ALA A 174 -8.66 5.82 8.16
C ALA A 174 -7.47 6.71 8.54
N ALA A 175 -6.53 6.20 9.35
CA ALA A 175 -5.37 6.96 9.82
C ALA A 175 -4.42 7.38 8.67
N ILE A 176 -4.32 6.59 7.61
CA ILE A 176 -3.51 6.91 6.44
C ILE A 176 -4.24 7.72 5.38
N SER A 177 -5.54 8.02 5.56
CA SER A 177 -6.40 8.59 4.49
C SER A 177 -6.29 7.78 3.20
N GLY A 178 -6.46 6.47 3.32
CA GLY A 178 -6.29 5.53 2.22
C GLY A 178 -7.32 5.73 1.10
N SER A 179 -7.03 5.14 -0.06
CA SER A 179 -7.91 5.21 -1.24
C SER A 179 -9.30 4.67 -0.95
N THR A 180 -10.33 5.38 -1.39
CA THR A 180 -11.74 4.94 -1.30
C THR A 180 -12.00 3.58 -1.96
N ASN A 181 -11.15 3.13 -2.88
CA ASN A 181 -11.25 1.79 -3.46
C ASN A 181 -11.11 0.67 -2.41
N ALA A 182 -10.45 0.93 -1.29
CA ALA A 182 -10.36 -0.04 -0.19
C ALA A 182 -11.74 -0.35 0.42
N THR A 183 -12.69 0.58 0.39
CA THR A 183 -14.06 0.36 0.88
C THR A 183 -14.84 -0.65 0.02
N MET A 184 -14.37 -0.93 -1.19
CA MET A 184 -14.86 -2.01 -2.05
C MET A 184 -13.98 -3.27 -1.90
N HIS A 185 -12.66 -3.11 -1.84
CA HIS A 185 -11.74 -4.24 -1.84
C HIS A 185 -11.74 -5.00 -0.51
N LEU A 186 -11.74 -4.32 0.64
CA LEU A 186 -11.72 -5.00 1.94
C LEU A 186 -12.97 -5.85 2.19
N PRO A 187 -14.21 -5.40 1.91
CA PRO A 187 -15.39 -6.26 1.97
C PRO A 187 -15.31 -7.47 1.03
N ALA A 188 -14.81 -7.30 -0.20
CA ALA A 188 -14.65 -8.41 -1.13
C ALA A 188 -13.63 -9.44 -0.63
N ILE A 189 -12.52 -9.00 -0.04
CA ILE A 189 -11.52 -9.88 0.59
C ILE A 189 -12.13 -10.57 1.81
N ALA A 190 -12.82 -9.84 2.68
CA ALA A 190 -13.46 -10.38 3.88
C ALA A 190 -14.48 -11.48 3.54
N HIS A 191 -15.26 -11.28 2.47
CA HIS A 191 -16.21 -12.28 1.96
C HIS A 191 -15.53 -13.62 1.65
N GLU A 192 -14.35 -13.63 1.04
CA GLU A 192 -13.61 -14.85 0.72
C GLU A 192 -13.12 -15.59 1.98
N PHE A 193 -12.91 -14.86 3.09
CA PHE A 193 -12.63 -15.44 4.39
C PHE A 193 -13.90 -15.86 5.16
N GLY A 194 -15.10 -15.55 4.64
CA GLY A 194 -16.37 -15.78 5.33
C GLY A 194 -16.66 -14.75 6.43
N ILE A 195 -16.07 -13.54 6.32
CA ILE A 195 -16.22 -12.44 7.28
C ILE A 195 -17.08 -11.36 6.63
N GLU A 196 -18.07 -10.87 7.36
CA GLU A 196 -18.96 -9.80 6.91
C GLU A 196 -18.43 -8.44 7.34
N ILE A 197 -18.19 -7.55 6.37
CA ILE A 197 -17.81 -6.16 6.55
C ILE A 197 -18.69 -5.32 5.64
N ASP A 198 -19.42 -4.38 6.18
CA ASP A 198 -20.35 -3.50 5.48
C ASP A 198 -19.87 -2.04 5.45
N ALA A 199 -20.59 -1.19 4.73
CA ALA A 199 -20.28 0.23 4.63
C ALA A 199 -20.44 0.96 5.97
N ASP A 200 -21.41 0.54 6.80
CA ASP A 200 -21.65 1.13 8.11
C ASP A 200 -20.47 0.88 9.07
N THR A 201 -19.79 -0.25 8.93
CA THR A 201 -18.56 -0.54 9.66
C THR A 201 -17.47 0.48 9.32
N PHE A 202 -17.27 0.80 8.04
CA PHE A 202 -16.32 1.84 7.64
C PHE A 202 -16.70 3.22 8.20
N ASP A 203 -17.96 3.64 8.03
CA ASP A 203 -18.42 4.94 8.51
C ASP A 203 -18.21 5.10 10.01
N ARG A 204 -18.66 4.11 10.80
CA ARG A 204 -18.49 4.10 12.25
C ARG A 204 -17.04 4.19 12.70
N MET A 205 -16.16 3.41 12.08
CA MET A 205 -14.75 3.32 12.46
C MET A 205 -13.99 4.59 12.03
N HIS A 206 -14.23 5.08 10.83
CA HIS A 206 -13.58 6.29 10.30
C HIS A 206 -13.94 7.55 11.11
N ARG A 207 -15.17 7.66 11.64
CA ARG A 207 -15.57 8.80 12.49
C ARG A 207 -14.76 8.89 13.79
N GLY A 208 -14.24 7.77 14.29
CA GLY A 208 -13.40 7.72 15.50
C GLY A 208 -11.91 7.92 15.23
N ALA A 209 -11.48 7.93 13.97
CA ALA A 209 -10.07 7.94 13.60
C ALA A 209 -9.55 9.38 13.39
N HIS A 210 -8.23 9.53 13.55
CA HIS A 210 -7.52 10.76 13.24
C HIS A 210 -6.61 10.54 12.03
N TYR A 211 -6.58 11.51 11.10
CA TYR A 211 -5.65 11.53 9.98
C TYR A 211 -4.23 11.84 10.47
N LEU A 212 -3.27 11.01 10.09
CA LEU A 212 -1.88 11.11 10.57
C LEU A 212 -0.88 11.47 9.48
N LEU A 213 -1.16 11.21 8.21
CA LEU A 213 -0.15 11.23 7.15
C LEU A 213 -0.16 12.51 6.32
N ASN A 214 1.03 13.08 6.10
CA ASN A 214 1.26 14.16 5.12
C ASN A 214 1.85 13.58 3.82
N ILE A 215 1.14 12.61 3.21
CA ILE A 215 1.56 11.92 1.98
C ILE A 215 0.69 12.33 0.81
N ARG A 216 1.29 12.53 -0.37
CA ARG A 216 0.58 12.83 -1.65
C ARG A 216 -0.48 11.76 -1.96
N PRO A 217 -1.60 12.13 -2.60
CA PRO A 217 -1.88 13.41 -3.26
C PRO A 217 -2.41 14.51 -2.31
N SER A 218 -2.88 14.20 -1.12
CA SER A 218 -3.45 15.17 -0.18
C SER A 218 -2.42 15.84 0.75
N GLY A 219 -1.20 15.31 0.79
CA GLY A 219 -0.07 15.86 1.54
C GLY A 219 1.10 16.23 0.63
N ASP A 220 2.24 16.51 1.25
CA ASP A 220 3.44 17.04 0.58
C ASP A 220 4.43 15.97 0.12
N TRP A 221 4.50 14.86 0.86
CA TRP A 221 5.58 13.89 0.70
C TRP A 221 5.20 12.73 -0.21
N PRO A 222 6.13 12.24 -1.06
CA PRO A 222 5.95 11.00 -1.81
C PRO A 222 5.77 9.77 -0.91
N ALA A 223 5.12 8.71 -1.42
CA ALA A 223 4.76 7.53 -0.66
C ALA A 223 5.94 6.77 -0.05
N GLN A 224 7.14 6.82 -0.65
CA GLN A 224 8.35 6.20 -0.08
C GLN A 224 8.70 6.74 1.31
N TYR A 225 8.32 7.98 1.63
CA TYR A 225 8.55 8.58 2.94
C TYR A 225 7.70 7.95 4.05
N PHE A 226 6.61 7.28 3.70
CA PHE A 226 5.87 6.45 4.64
C PHE A 226 6.75 5.33 5.21
N TYR A 227 7.49 4.64 4.36
CA TYR A 227 8.45 3.61 4.80
C TYR A 227 9.55 4.21 5.67
N TYR A 228 10.15 5.32 5.26
CA TYR A 228 11.21 5.98 6.03
C TYR A 228 10.74 6.50 7.40
N ALA A 229 9.46 6.84 7.54
CA ALA A 229 8.85 7.25 8.80
C ALA A 229 8.49 6.08 9.74
N GLY A 230 8.73 4.83 9.34
CA GLY A 230 8.47 3.63 10.13
C GLY A 230 7.28 2.78 9.68
N GLY A 231 6.60 3.16 8.58
CA GLY A 231 5.59 2.34 7.92
C GLY A 231 4.36 2.01 8.76
N VAL A 232 3.74 0.88 8.45
CA VAL A 232 2.52 0.40 9.14
C VAL A 232 2.74 0.21 10.65
N PRO A 233 3.86 -0.36 11.13
CA PRO A 233 4.08 -0.51 12.57
C PRO A 233 4.04 0.83 13.33
N ARG A 234 4.59 1.89 12.74
CA ARG A 234 4.56 3.22 13.36
C ARG A 234 3.15 3.81 13.39
N VAL A 235 2.39 3.66 12.31
CA VAL A 235 0.96 4.07 12.30
C VAL A 235 0.18 3.32 13.37
N MET A 236 0.34 1.99 13.44
CA MET A 236 -0.37 1.17 14.43
C MET A 236 0.02 1.53 15.87
N GLU A 237 1.27 1.90 16.14
CA GLU A 237 1.70 2.38 17.45
C GLU A 237 0.99 3.69 17.83
N GLU A 238 0.86 4.64 16.91
CA GLU A 238 0.17 5.91 17.14
C GLU A 238 -1.34 5.74 17.42
N ILE A 239 -1.98 4.78 16.76
CA ILE A 239 -3.42 4.51 16.94
C ILE A 239 -3.68 3.29 17.86
N LYS A 240 -2.70 2.85 18.63
CA LYS A 240 -2.75 1.62 19.42
C LYS A 240 -3.99 1.49 20.32
N SER A 241 -4.43 2.60 20.91
CA SER A 241 -5.62 2.63 21.76
C SER A 241 -6.94 2.35 21.01
N MET A 242 -6.90 2.39 19.66
CA MET A 242 -8.05 2.16 18.79
C MET A 242 -8.02 0.75 18.16
N LEU A 243 -6.97 -0.03 18.42
CA LEU A 243 -6.78 -1.35 17.84
C LEU A 243 -7.17 -2.48 18.78
N HIS A 244 -7.56 -3.60 18.21
CA HIS A 244 -7.63 -4.87 18.93
C HIS A 244 -6.21 -5.43 19.08
N LEU A 245 -5.77 -5.60 20.30
CA LEU A 245 -4.46 -6.15 20.67
C LEU A 245 -4.60 -7.62 21.12
#